data_eb9a835243af4885065166e04382f901
#
_entry.id   eb9a835243af4885065166e04382f901
#
_cell.length_a   1.000
_cell.length_b   1.000
_cell.length_c   1.000
_cell.angle_alpha   90.00
_cell.angle_beta   90.00
_cell.angle_gamma   90.00
#
_symmetry.space_group_name_H-M   'P 1'
#
loop_
_entity.id
_entity.type
_entity.pdbx_description
1 polymer ?
#
loop_
_entity_poly.entity_id
_entity_poly.type
_entity_poly.pdbx_seq_one_letter_code
_entity_poly.pdbx_strand_id
1 'polypeptide(L)'
;MIRILIAGFALLPLLAAQSNYPPVQSLIERSKSAMNRTARVPLAEDPAGHTPNFVRALSLTPKAQKPMADLFETMIYQGSVEPELKLAIGLRIAQIYNSPYLAVHTERRLRSTERGREVLALLGTTPISSSSKTPESLAIGYGEALTKAVLGVTNDQFAAVKARYNDSQVVELTTTTCMFNYLVRFVEALALPTEPWALQAEDASRRGFHAPEARISLISDAQITAVETAQKQSRENNTLGVGFANSMRAMFLNPAGATAWRNYGNASREYASVDRPLKLHISFAVSMVNGCRYCTVHQVVGLRRAGVDPNKLMAMKKDDSQLSPRELTAVEYARKRTRAPNSTTDADYQKLKEVFGEQGALEVVMQTANFAYMNRFTDGLRLPSEDEGVKIYQEIYGEGSYESYRVKR
;
A
#
# COMPACT_ATOMS: atom_id res chain seq x y z
N MET A 1 53.76 12.15 -27.43
CA MET A 1 53.30 10.87 -26.87
C MET A 1 52.40 11.17 -25.68
N ILE A 2 51.09 11.20 -25.92
CA ILE A 2 50.08 11.44 -24.89
C ILE A 2 49.53 10.07 -24.49
N ARG A 3 49.75 9.65 -23.24
CA ARG A 3 49.17 8.42 -22.68
C ARG A 3 47.77 8.72 -22.21
N ILE A 4 46.77 8.15 -22.88
CA ILE A 4 45.38 8.14 -22.43
C ILE A 4 45.23 7.03 -21.38
N LEU A 5 45.00 7.41 -20.14
CA LEU A 5 44.55 6.48 -19.08
C LEU A 5 43.08 6.16 -19.29
N ILE A 6 42.81 4.95 -19.75
CA ILE A 6 41.45 4.40 -19.77
C ILE A 6 41.17 3.88 -18.35
N ALA A 7 40.40 4.65 -17.60
CA ALA A 7 39.84 4.17 -16.32
C ALA A 7 38.78 3.13 -16.63
N GLY A 8 39.11 1.86 -16.38
CA GLY A 8 38.16 0.75 -16.45
C GLY A 8 37.14 0.89 -15.33
N PHE A 9 35.92 1.26 -15.67
CA PHE A 9 34.75 1.07 -14.77
C PHE A 9 34.50 -0.43 -14.67
N ALA A 10 34.94 -1.03 -13.58
CA ALA A 10 34.50 -2.36 -13.20
C ALA A 10 32.99 -2.33 -12.94
N LEU A 11 32.22 -2.89 -13.85
CA LEU A 11 30.82 -3.29 -13.63
C LEU A 11 30.85 -4.37 -12.53
N LEU A 12 30.66 -3.95 -11.29
CA LEU A 12 30.29 -4.87 -10.23
C LEU A 12 28.94 -5.48 -10.61
N PRO A 13 28.84 -6.81 -10.79
CA PRO A 13 27.54 -7.44 -10.94
C PRO A 13 26.78 -7.18 -9.63
N LEU A 14 25.64 -6.48 -9.69
CA LEU A 14 24.61 -6.55 -8.65
C LEU A 14 24.09 -7.99 -8.66
N LEU A 15 24.82 -8.89 -8.04
CA LEU A 15 24.27 -10.08 -7.44
C LEU A 15 23.33 -9.54 -6.38
N ALA A 16 22.03 -9.45 -6.70
CA ALA A 16 20.98 -9.37 -5.72
C ALA A 16 21.14 -10.63 -4.85
N ALA A 17 21.91 -10.49 -3.77
CA ALA A 17 21.97 -11.50 -2.74
C ALA A 17 20.51 -11.82 -2.41
N GLN A 18 20.10 -13.08 -2.56
CA GLN A 18 18.83 -13.58 -2.07
C GLN A 18 18.90 -13.38 -0.55
N SER A 19 18.47 -12.20 -0.09
CA SER A 19 18.46 -11.89 1.33
C SER A 19 17.45 -12.84 1.96
N ASN A 20 17.93 -13.73 2.81
CA ASN A 20 17.05 -14.56 3.61
C ASN A 20 16.15 -13.68 4.45
N TYR A 21 14.86 -14.00 4.48
CA TYR A 21 13.91 -13.31 5.34
C TYR A 21 14.11 -13.74 6.80
N PRO A 22 13.79 -12.88 7.78
CA PRO A 22 13.81 -13.28 9.18
C PRO A 22 12.83 -14.44 9.38
N PRO A 23 13.19 -15.45 10.18
CA PRO A 23 12.25 -16.48 10.60
C PRO A 23 11.03 -15.85 11.28
N VAL A 24 9.83 -16.37 11.03
CA VAL A 24 8.60 -15.87 11.65
C VAL A 24 8.73 -15.82 13.16
N GLN A 25 9.27 -16.88 13.78
CA GLN A 25 9.48 -16.94 15.23
C GLN A 25 10.35 -15.80 15.75
N SER A 26 11.41 -15.40 15.02
CA SER A 26 12.25 -14.25 15.39
C SER A 26 11.47 -12.93 15.38
N LEU A 27 10.53 -12.76 14.45
CA LEU A 27 9.65 -11.59 14.44
C LEU A 27 8.70 -11.58 15.64
N ILE A 28 8.14 -12.74 15.99
CA ILE A 28 7.27 -12.91 17.17
C ILE A 28 8.03 -12.61 18.46
N GLU A 29 9.25 -13.12 18.63
CA GLU A 29 10.07 -12.80 19.82
C GLU A 29 10.37 -11.29 19.91
N ARG A 30 10.68 -10.64 18.81
CA ARG A 30 10.91 -9.19 18.78
C ARG A 30 9.64 -8.38 19.03
N SER A 31 8.45 -8.90 18.72
CA SER A 31 7.20 -8.22 19.05
C SER A 31 6.97 -8.10 20.56
N LYS A 32 7.52 -9.02 21.38
CA LYS A 32 7.51 -8.91 22.84
C LYS A 32 8.27 -7.68 23.32
N SER A 33 9.46 -7.44 22.76
CA SER A 33 10.22 -6.21 23.06
C SER A 33 9.54 -4.95 22.51
N ALA A 34 8.80 -5.08 21.41
CA ALA A 34 8.07 -3.98 20.82
C ALA A 34 6.84 -3.53 21.63
N MET A 35 6.41 -4.29 22.65
CA MET A 35 5.35 -3.84 23.58
C MET A 35 5.76 -2.57 24.35
N ASN A 36 7.06 -2.37 24.58
CA ASN A 36 7.59 -1.22 25.31
C ASN A 36 7.89 -0.01 24.41
N ARG A 37 7.54 -0.07 23.13
CA ARG A 37 7.70 1.09 22.24
C ARG A 37 6.76 2.21 22.63
N THR A 38 7.20 3.44 22.47
CA THR A 38 6.35 4.61 22.58
C THR A 38 5.84 4.96 21.19
N ALA A 39 4.52 4.97 21.04
CA ALA A 39 3.90 5.43 19.78
C ALA A 39 4.22 6.90 19.53
N ARG A 40 4.47 7.27 18.29
CA ARG A 40 4.73 8.66 17.87
C ARG A 40 3.48 9.53 17.83
N VAL A 41 2.30 8.92 17.99
CA VAL A 41 0.99 9.58 18.06
C VAL A 41 0.27 9.15 19.33
N PRO A 42 -0.65 9.98 19.87
CA PRO A 42 -1.53 9.54 20.93
C PRO A 42 -2.40 8.39 20.45
N LEU A 43 -2.57 7.37 21.29
CA LEU A 43 -3.47 6.26 21.02
C LEU A 43 -4.84 6.55 21.67
N ALA A 44 -5.92 6.33 20.92
CA ALA A 44 -7.27 6.41 21.48
C ALA A 44 -7.43 5.43 22.64
N GLU A 45 -8.34 5.75 23.58
CA GLU A 45 -8.72 4.82 24.64
C GLU A 45 -9.27 3.51 24.06
N ASP A 46 -9.06 2.42 24.78
CA ASP A 46 -9.54 1.09 24.42
C ASP A 46 -10.29 0.44 25.57
N PRO A 47 -11.55 0.86 25.85
CA PRO A 47 -12.34 0.28 26.93
C PRO A 47 -12.60 -1.23 26.76
N ALA A 48 -12.62 -1.72 25.53
CA ALA A 48 -12.81 -3.13 25.22
C ALA A 48 -11.53 -3.97 25.40
N GLY A 49 -10.34 -3.35 25.44
CA GLY A 49 -9.06 -4.00 25.65
C GLY A 49 -8.53 -4.82 24.47
N HIS A 50 -9.18 -4.74 23.30
CA HIS A 50 -8.85 -5.56 22.12
C HIS A 50 -8.77 -4.78 20.80
N THR A 51 -8.82 -3.45 20.85
CA THR A 51 -8.67 -2.63 19.64
C THR A 51 -7.20 -2.55 19.23
N PRO A 52 -6.86 -2.95 17.98
CA PRO A 52 -5.48 -2.86 17.52
C PRO A 52 -4.93 -1.43 17.53
N ASN A 53 -3.67 -1.26 17.91
CA ASN A 53 -3.04 0.06 17.99
C ASN A 53 -2.98 0.78 16.63
N PHE A 54 -3.01 0.06 15.51
CA PHE A 54 -3.11 0.72 14.19
C PHE A 54 -4.46 1.43 13.99
N VAL A 55 -5.53 1.00 14.66
CA VAL A 55 -6.82 1.72 14.69
C VAL A 55 -6.76 2.86 15.71
N ARG A 56 -6.24 2.59 16.92
CA ARG A 56 -6.13 3.57 18.00
C ARG A 56 -5.21 4.75 17.64
N ALA A 57 -4.22 4.54 16.81
CA ALA A 57 -3.30 5.57 16.30
C ALA A 57 -4.00 6.63 15.42
N LEU A 58 -5.24 6.39 15.01
CA LEU A 58 -6.08 7.37 14.31
C LEU A 58 -6.88 8.26 15.30
N SER A 59 -6.41 8.41 16.54
CA SER A 59 -7.04 9.26 17.56
C SER A 59 -7.20 10.71 17.11
N LEU A 60 -6.25 11.23 16.35
CA LEU A 60 -6.29 12.58 15.78
C LEU A 60 -7.18 12.69 14.52
N THR A 61 -7.63 11.56 14.00
CA THR A 61 -8.55 11.44 12.86
C THR A 61 -9.68 10.45 13.18
N PRO A 62 -10.48 10.68 14.24
CA PRO A 62 -11.34 9.65 14.82
C PRO A 62 -12.40 9.10 13.86
N LYS A 63 -12.88 9.88 12.89
CA LYS A 63 -13.81 9.40 11.86
C LYS A 63 -13.19 8.30 10.95
N ALA A 64 -11.86 8.20 10.88
CA ALA A 64 -11.18 7.18 10.11
C ALA A 64 -10.95 5.86 10.88
N GLN A 65 -11.15 5.82 12.22
CA GLN A 65 -10.88 4.63 13.04
C GLN A 65 -11.76 3.44 12.64
N LYS A 66 -13.08 3.60 12.68
CA LYS A 66 -13.98 2.51 12.30
C LYS A 66 -13.80 2.09 10.83
N PRO A 67 -13.74 3.01 9.84
CA PRO A 67 -13.45 2.63 8.46
C PRO A 67 -12.13 1.90 8.27
N MET A 68 -11.08 2.19 9.05
CA MET A 68 -9.81 1.45 9.02
C MET A 68 -9.98 0.02 9.54
N ALA A 69 -10.70 -0.15 10.66
CA ALA A 69 -10.99 -1.49 11.20
C ALA A 69 -11.83 -2.31 10.21
N ASP A 70 -12.90 -1.71 9.67
CA ASP A 70 -13.76 -2.33 8.67
C ASP A 70 -12.98 -2.70 7.39
N LEU A 71 -12.07 -1.84 6.94
CA LEU A 71 -11.21 -2.10 5.79
C LEU A 71 -10.34 -3.34 6.01
N PHE A 72 -9.67 -3.42 7.16
CA PHE A 72 -8.81 -4.56 7.49
C PHE A 72 -9.60 -5.87 7.53
N GLU A 73 -10.71 -5.90 8.26
CA GLU A 73 -11.56 -7.09 8.38
C GLU A 73 -12.17 -7.50 7.03
N THR A 74 -12.66 -6.54 6.24
CA THR A 74 -13.21 -6.80 4.91
C THR A 74 -12.16 -7.40 3.96
N MET A 75 -10.96 -6.81 3.91
CA MET A 75 -9.90 -7.29 3.02
C MET A 75 -9.44 -8.71 3.37
N ILE A 76 -9.51 -9.12 4.64
CA ILE A 76 -9.13 -10.47 5.07
C ILE A 76 -10.28 -11.45 4.90
N TYR A 77 -11.48 -11.11 5.41
CA TYR A 77 -12.54 -12.12 5.63
C TYR A 77 -13.66 -12.10 4.59
N GLN A 78 -13.67 -11.15 3.66
CA GLN A 78 -14.67 -11.12 2.58
C GLN A 78 -14.03 -11.43 1.23
N GLY A 79 -14.82 -12.03 0.36
CA GLY A 79 -14.41 -12.42 -0.99
C GLY A 79 -14.30 -13.94 -1.16
N SER A 80 -13.61 -14.36 -2.21
CA SER A 80 -13.50 -15.76 -2.62
C SER A 80 -12.11 -16.38 -2.43
N VAL A 81 -11.14 -15.58 -2.00
CA VAL A 81 -9.80 -16.07 -1.61
C VAL A 81 -9.79 -16.36 -0.10
N GLU A 82 -9.28 -17.52 0.28
CA GLU A 82 -9.20 -17.94 1.68
C GLU A 82 -8.53 -16.89 2.57
N PRO A 83 -9.08 -16.58 3.75
CA PRO A 83 -8.47 -15.64 4.71
C PRO A 83 -7.05 -16.02 5.11
N GLU A 84 -6.79 -17.32 5.29
CA GLU A 84 -5.48 -17.84 5.66
C GLU A 84 -4.42 -17.53 4.61
N LEU A 85 -4.78 -17.63 3.32
CA LEU A 85 -3.87 -17.27 2.23
C LEU A 85 -3.57 -15.77 2.21
N LYS A 86 -4.58 -14.94 2.44
CA LYS A 86 -4.43 -13.48 2.57
C LYS A 86 -3.54 -13.10 3.75
N LEU A 87 -3.73 -13.75 4.90
CA LEU A 87 -2.90 -13.55 6.07
C LEU A 87 -1.45 -14.01 5.84
N ALA A 88 -1.23 -15.10 5.10
CA ALA A 88 0.10 -15.56 4.74
C ALA A 88 0.85 -14.54 3.84
N ILE A 89 0.13 -13.90 2.90
CA ILE A 89 0.68 -12.77 2.12
C ILE A 89 1.09 -11.64 3.07
N GLY A 90 0.25 -11.29 4.04
CA GLY A 90 0.54 -10.27 5.06
C GLY A 90 1.77 -10.62 5.89
N LEU A 91 1.90 -11.86 6.33
CA LEU A 91 3.05 -12.34 7.09
C LEU A 91 4.34 -12.35 6.26
N ARG A 92 4.27 -12.72 4.98
CA ARG A 92 5.39 -12.58 4.05
C ARG A 92 5.84 -11.12 3.90
N ILE A 93 4.90 -10.19 3.81
CA ILE A 93 5.18 -8.76 3.77
C ILE A 93 5.84 -8.30 5.09
N ALA A 94 5.37 -8.81 6.23
CA ALA A 94 6.01 -8.55 7.53
C ALA A 94 7.47 -9.05 7.56
N GLN A 95 7.76 -10.21 6.98
CA GLN A 95 9.12 -10.74 6.85
C GLN A 95 9.99 -9.85 5.94
N ILE A 96 9.49 -9.44 4.78
CA ILE A 96 10.21 -8.57 3.81
C ILE A 96 10.61 -7.24 4.47
N TYR A 97 9.70 -6.63 5.22
CA TYR A 97 9.95 -5.34 5.88
C TYR A 97 10.41 -5.48 7.32
N ASN A 98 10.64 -6.70 7.79
CA ASN A 98 11.15 -6.93 9.14
C ASN A 98 10.26 -6.28 10.23
N SER A 99 8.93 -6.38 10.08
CA SER A 99 7.93 -5.76 10.95
C SER A 99 7.41 -6.73 12.00
N PRO A 100 7.85 -6.63 13.28
CA PRO A 100 7.34 -7.47 14.36
C PRO A 100 5.87 -7.24 14.64
N TYR A 101 5.40 -5.99 14.57
CA TYR A 101 3.99 -5.63 14.78
C TYR A 101 3.08 -6.37 13.80
N LEU A 102 3.37 -6.23 12.50
CA LEU A 102 2.53 -6.87 11.48
C LEU A 102 2.62 -8.40 11.54
N ALA A 103 3.81 -8.94 11.86
CA ALA A 103 4.02 -10.38 11.98
C ALA A 103 3.14 -11.00 13.07
N VAL A 104 3.11 -10.41 14.27
CA VAL A 104 2.31 -10.96 15.38
C VAL A 104 0.81 -10.92 15.07
N HIS A 105 0.32 -9.86 14.47
CA HIS A 105 -1.09 -9.71 14.12
C HIS A 105 -1.56 -10.67 13.01
N THR A 106 -0.69 -11.07 12.10
CA THR A 106 -1.00 -12.03 11.04
C THR A 106 -0.79 -13.48 11.52
N GLU A 107 0.31 -13.76 12.22
CA GLU A 107 0.65 -15.11 12.69
C GLU A 107 -0.35 -15.61 13.72
N ARG A 108 -0.77 -14.80 14.70
CA ARG A 108 -1.77 -15.22 15.70
C ARG A 108 -3.08 -15.71 15.07
N ARG A 109 -3.47 -15.09 13.95
CA ARG A 109 -4.65 -15.45 13.18
C ARG A 109 -4.44 -16.76 12.42
N LEU A 110 -3.29 -16.93 11.77
CA LEU A 110 -2.94 -18.18 11.08
C LEU A 110 -2.86 -19.36 12.04
N ARG A 111 -2.24 -19.19 13.19
CA ARG A 111 -2.09 -20.25 14.19
C ARG A 111 -3.42 -20.71 14.77
N SER A 112 -4.47 -19.90 14.72
CA SER A 112 -5.78 -20.21 15.31
C SER A 112 -6.61 -21.23 14.53
N THR A 113 -6.28 -21.50 13.26
CA THR A 113 -6.99 -22.48 12.40
C THR A 113 -6.04 -23.58 11.94
N GLU A 114 -6.59 -24.77 11.57
CA GLU A 114 -5.80 -25.86 10.99
C GLU A 114 -5.22 -25.43 9.64
N ARG A 115 -6.07 -24.90 8.77
CA ARG A 115 -5.66 -24.40 7.44
C ARG A 115 -4.59 -23.31 7.57
N GLY A 116 -4.70 -22.43 8.56
CA GLY A 116 -3.71 -21.38 8.82
C GLY A 116 -2.34 -21.96 9.19
N ARG A 117 -2.29 -23.04 9.99
CA ARG A 117 -1.03 -23.71 10.32
C ARG A 117 -0.38 -24.38 9.11
N GLU A 118 -1.20 -24.97 8.21
CA GLU A 118 -0.71 -25.52 6.93
C GLU A 118 -0.06 -24.45 6.06
N VAL A 119 -0.76 -23.33 5.86
CA VAL A 119 -0.26 -22.22 5.02
C VAL A 119 0.96 -21.55 5.67
N LEU A 120 0.99 -21.45 7.01
CA LEU A 120 2.14 -20.92 7.76
C LEU A 120 3.42 -21.75 7.50
N ALA A 121 3.29 -23.09 7.34
CA ALA A 121 4.42 -23.95 7.04
C ALA A 121 5.09 -23.68 5.68
N LEU A 122 4.40 -22.98 4.77
CA LEU A 122 4.97 -22.55 3.47
C LEU A 122 5.89 -21.34 3.61
N LEU A 123 5.86 -20.63 4.74
CA LEU A 123 6.57 -19.37 4.96
C LEU A 123 7.97 -19.59 5.57
N GLY A 124 8.88 -20.12 4.76
CA GLY A 124 10.30 -20.22 5.13
C GLY A 124 11.03 -18.86 5.11
N THR A 125 12.34 -18.93 5.24
CA THR A 125 13.25 -17.76 5.24
C THR A 125 13.73 -17.35 3.85
N THR A 126 13.39 -18.12 2.82
CA THR A 126 13.75 -17.86 1.43
C THR A 126 12.57 -17.33 0.63
N PRO A 127 12.83 -16.58 -0.45
CA PRO A 127 11.79 -16.23 -1.41
C PRO A 127 11.06 -17.46 -1.96
N ILE A 128 9.78 -17.31 -2.26
CA ILE A 128 9.02 -18.36 -2.92
C ILE A 128 9.65 -18.65 -4.29
N SER A 129 9.98 -19.91 -4.54
CA SER A 129 10.56 -20.31 -5.83
C SER A 129 9.60 -20.05 -6.98
N SER A 130 10.11 -19.47 -8.06
CA SER A 130 9.36 -19.29 -9.31
C SER A 130 8.94 -20.63 -9.95
N SER A 131 9.58 -21.73 -9.56
CA SER A 131 9.22 -23.10 -10.01
C SER A 131 8.06 -23.70 -9.21
N SER A 132 7.67 -23.10 -8.07
CA SER A 132 6.51 -23.56 -7.29
C SER A 132 5.22 -23.35 -8.09
N LYS A 133 4.35 -24.37 -8.09
CA LYS A 133 3.12 -24.37 -8.90
C LYS A 133 1.83 -24.55 -8.08
N THR A 134 1.94 -24.62 -6.75
CA THR A 134 0.74 -24.68 -5.93
C THR A 134 0.03 -23.34 -5.92
N PRO A 135 -1.31 -23.30 -5.87
CA PRO A 135 -2.05 -22.04 -5.84
C PRO A 135 -1.56 -21.09 -4.72
N GLU A 136 -1.32 -21.63 -3.52
CA GLU A 136 -0.85 -20.86 -2.37
C GLU A 136 0.54 -20.23 -2.63
N SER A 137 1.48 -21.02 -3.12
CA SER A 137 2.82 -20.54 -3.42
C SER A 137 2.82 -19.47 -4.53
N LEU A 138 1.95 -19.64 -5.55
CA LEU A 138 1.79 -18.64 -6.60
C LEU A 138 1.24 -17.31 -6.03
N ALA A 139 0.22 -17.37 -5.17
CA ALA A 139 -0.37 -16.18 -4.56
C ALA A 139 0.60 -15.47 -3.62
N ILE A 140 1.31 -16.21 -2.75
CA ILE A 140 2.32 -15.65 -1.85
C ILE A 140 3.48 -15.06 -2.66
N GLY A 141 3.98 -15.76 -3.68
CA GLY A 141 5.04 -15.30 -4.57
C GLY A 141 4.66 -14.04 -5.37
N TYR A 142 3.40 -13.95 -5.80
CA TYR A 142 2.84 -12.74 -6.41
C TYR A 142 2.89 -11.54 -5.44
N GLY A 143 2.37 -11.73 -4.22
CA GLY A 143 2.40 -10.71 -3.17
C GLY A 143 3.83 -10.29 -2.80
N GLU A 144 4.77 -11.25 -2.76
CA GLU A 144 6.19 -11.01 -2.52
C GLU A 144 6.82 -10.15 -3.63
N ALA A 145 6.63 -10.51 -4.91
CA ALA A 145 7.17 -9.79 -6.05
C ALA A 145 6.63 -8.35 -6.11
N LEU A 146 5.32 -8.18 -5.95
CA LEU A 146 4.65 -6.88 -5.94
C LEU A 146 5.08 -6.01 -4.74
N THR A 147 5.43 -6.63 -3.61
CA THR A 147 5.93 -5.93 -2.43
C THR A 147 7.34 -5.40 -2.65
N LYS A 148 8.23 -6.20 -3.23
CA LYS A 148 9.63 -5.84 -3.50
C LYS A 148 9.74 -4.69 -4.49
N ALA A 149 8.93 -4.73 -5.54
CA ALA A 149 8.88 -3.67 -6.54
C ALA A 149 7.48 -3.59 -7.16
N VAL A 150 6.99 -2.39 -7.38
CA VAL A 150 5.65 -2.16 -7.95
C VAL A 150 5.48 -2.77 -9.35
N LEU A 151 6.57 -2.87 -10.12
CA LEU A 151 6.66 -3.58 -11.41
C LEU A 151 7.43 -4.91 -11.30
N GLY A 152 7.53 -5.48 -10.09
CA GLY A 152 8.29 -6.70 -9.83
C GLY A 152 7.64 -7.98 -10.35
N VAL A 153 6.35 -7.96 -10.64
CA VAL A 153 5.62 -9.10 -11.18
C VAL A 153 5.92 -9.26 -12.66
N THR A 154 6.53 -10.37 -13.04
CA THR A 154 6.79 -10.69 -14.46
C THR A 154 5.52 -11.14 -15.18
N ASN A 155 5.52 -11.13 -16.53
CA ASN A 155 4.40 -11.67 -17.32
C ASN A 155 4.13 -13.14 -17.01
N ASP A 156 5.19 -13.93 -16.87
CA ASP A 156 5.07 -15.37 -16.59
C ASP A 156 4.49 -15.64 -15.19
N GLN A 157 4.94 -14.88 -14.18
CA GLN A 157 4.34 -14.96 -12.84
C GLN A 157 2.86 -14.56 -12.87
N PHE A 158 2.51 -13.49 -13.57
CA PHE A 158 1.12 -13.06 -13.68
C PHE A 158 0.27 -14.09 -14.41
N ALA A 159 0.77 -14.64 -15.52
CA ALA A 159 0.10 -15.71 -16.26
C ALA A 159 -0.11 -16.97 -15.41
N ALA A 160 0.88 -17.36 -14.60
CA ALA A 160 0.77 -18.50 -13.70
C ALA A 160 -0.31 -18.28 -12.61
N VAL A 161 -0.41 -17.07 -12.06
CA VAL A 161 -1.47 -16.69 -11.12
C VAL A 161 -2.83 -16.72 -11.82
N LYS A 162 -2.95 -16.12 -13.02
CA LYS A 162 -4.18 -16.11 -13.81
C LYS A 162 -4.67 -17.51 -14.22
N ALA A 163 -3.78 -18.46 -14.34
CA ALA A 163 -4.15 -19.86 -14.61
C ALA A 163 -4.83 -20.56 -13.41
N ARG A 164 -4.76 -19.99 -12.20
CA ARG A 164 -5.32 -20.54 -10.96
C ARG A 164 -6.39 -19.67 -10.33
N TYR A 165 -6.38 -18.38 -10.61
CA TYR A 165 -7.25 -17.37 -10.02
C TYR A 165 -7.96 -16.57 -11.12
N ASN A 166 -9.27 -16.38 -11.01
CA ASN A 166 -10.03 -15.53 -11.92
C ASN A 166 -9.70 -14.05 -11.68
N ASP A 167 -10.25 -13.13 -12.51
CA ASP A 167 -9.95 -11.70 -12.41
C ASP A 167 -10.32 -11.10 -11.06
N SER A 168 -11.48 -11.45 -10.51
CA SER A 168 -11.90 -11.01 -9.18
C SER A 168 -10.94 -11.46 -8.09
N GLN A 169 -10.51 -12.73 -8.11
CA GLN A 169 -9.55 -13.28 -7.17
C GLN A 169 -8.16 -12.64 -7.32
N VAL A 170 -7.72 -12.37 -8.55
CA VAL A 170 -6.45 -11.64 -8.77
C VAL A 170 -6.52 -10.23 -8.21
N VAL A 171 -7.64 -9.53 -8.40
CA VAL A 171 -7.85 -8.21 -7.79
C VAL A 171 -7.87 -8.31 -6.27
N GLU A 172 -8.50 -9.35 -5.71
CA GLU A 172 -8.55 -9.61 -4.27
C GLU A 172 -7.14 -9.85 -3.68
N LEU A 173 -6.31 -10.68 -4.31
CA LEU A 173 -4.91 -10.90 -3.94
C LEU A 173 -4.08 -9.60 -4.04
N THR A 174 -4.33 -8.81 -5.09
CA THR A 174 -3.64 -7.52 -5.30
C THR A 174 -4.02 -6.52 -4.22
N THR A 175 -5.32 -6.33 -3.95
CA THR A 175 -5.78 -5.39 -2.91
C THR A 175 -5.32 -5.80 -1.52
N THR A 176 -5.31 -7.09 -1.21
CA THR A 176 -4.74 -7.64 0.03
C THR A 176 -3.26 -7.30 0.16
N THR A 177 -2.47 -7.55 -0.88
CA THR A 177 -1.04 -7.20 -0.90
C THR A 177 -0.83 -5.69 -0.70
N CYS A 178 -1.64 -4.87 -1.37
CA CYS A 178 -1.58 -3.41 -1.25
C CYS A 178 -1.93 -2.94 0.17
N MET A 179 -2.95 -3.52 0.79
CA MET A 179 -3.37 -3.18 2.15
C MET A 179 -2.26 -3.49 3.17
N PHE A 180 -1.63 -4.66 3.10
CA PHE A 180 -0.52 -4.99 3.99
C PHE A 180 0.72 -4.11 3.74
N ASN A 181 0.94 -3.69 2.50
CA ASN A 181 1.96 -2.68 2.17
C ASN A 181 1.63 -1.28 2.70
N TYR A 182 0.35 -0.91 2.77
CA TYR A 182 -0.12 0.27 3.49
C TYR A 182 0.17 0.12 5.00
N LEU A 183 -0.32 -0.96 5.60
CA LEU A 183 -0.25 -1.16 7.05
C LEU A 183 1.19 -1.19 7.57
N VAL A 184 2.11 -1.91 6.92
CA VAL A 184 3.49 -1.97 7.39
C VAL A 184 4.15 -0.58 7.39
N ARG A 185 3.83 0.25 6.40
CA ARG A 185 4.33 1.62 6.37
C ARG A 185 3.69 2.49 7.42
N PHE A 186 2.43 2.30 7.70
CA PHE A 186 1.70 3.04 8.71
C PHE A 186 2.20 2.69 10.12
N VAL A 187 2.23 1.41 10.47
CA VAL A 187 2.58 0.97 11.83
C VAL A 187 4.04 1.24 12.19
N GLU A 188 4.96 1.04 11.24
CA GLU A 188 6.39 1.31 11.47
C GLU A 188 6.70 2.82 11.43
N ALA A 189 5.97 3.62 10.64
CA ALA A 189 6.11 5.09 10.66
C ALA A 189 5.73 5.67 12.01
N LEU A 190 4.74 5.10 12.68
CA LEU A 190 4.23 5.57 13.96
C LEU A 190 4.85 4.87 15.16
N ALA A 191 5.81 3.95 14.95
CA ALA A 191 6.48 3.16 15.97
C ALA A 191 5.49 2.48 16.95
N LEU A 192 4.40 1.90 16.41
CA LEU A 192 3.32 1.39 17.25
C LEU A 192 3.82 0.25 18.17
N PRO A 193 3.50 0.30 19.47
CA PRO A 193 3.76 -0.81 20.37
C PRO A 193 2.86 -2.01 20.04
N THR A 194 3.39 -3.22 20.28
CA THR A 194 2.60 -4.45 20.20
C THR A 194 1.68 -4.56 21.41
N GLU A 195 0.44 -4.91 21.21
CA GLU A 195 -0.53 -5.16 22.28
C GLU A 195 -0.25 -6.52 22.95
N PRO A 196 -0.32 -6.62 24.28
CA PRO A 196 -0.08 -7.88 24.99
C PRO A 196 -0.98 -9.03 24.51
N TRP A 197 -2.24 -8.75 24.20
CA TRP A 197 -3.20 -9.74 23.70
C TRP A 197 -2.85 -10.26 22.29
N ALA A 198 -2.08 -9.53 21.50
CA ALA A 198 -1.69 -9.95 20.16
C ALA A 198 -0.73 -11.17 20.17
N LEU A 199 -0.06 -11.43 21.30
CA LEU A 199 0.80 -12.61 21.50
C LEU A 199 0.00 -13.91 21.76
N GLN A 200 -1.30 -13.80 22.04
CA GLN A 200 -2.17 -14.94 22.29
C GLN A 200 -2.79 -15.41 20.98
N ALA A 201 -3.06 -16.72 20.86
CA ALA A 201 -3.82 -17.24 19.76
C ALA A 201 -5.22 -16.59 19.74
N GLU A 202 -5.75 -16.34 18.54
CA GLU A 202 -7.08 -15.78 18.41
C GLU A 202 -8.12 -16.87 18.51
N ASP A 203 -9.26 -16.56 19.13
CA ASP A 203 -10.44 -17.43 19.11
C ASP A 203 -11.11 -17.37 17.73
N ALA A 204 -10.83 -18.37 16.90
CA ALA A 204 -11.35 -18.46 15.53
C ALA A 204 -12.88 -18.67 15.48
N SER A 205 -13.51 -19.10 16.59
CA SER A 205 -14.96 -19.35 16.63
C SER A 205 -15.78 -18.05 16.48
N ARG A 206 -15.19 -16.89 16.73
CA ARG A 206 -15.81 -15.58 16.59
C ARG A 206 -15.79 -15.02 15.17
N ARG A 207 -15.23 -15.74 14.20
CA ARG A 207 -15.08 -15.31 12.81
C ARG A 207 -15.98 -16.11 11.92
N GLY A 208 -17.01 -15.47 11.41
CA GLY A 208 -17.79 -16.03 10.33
C GLY A 208 -17.10 -15.82 8.98
N PHE A 209 -16.16 -16.69 8.60
CA PHE A 209 -15.92 -16.88 7.18
C PHE A 209 -16.99 -17.85 6.68
N HIS A 210 -17.94 -17.32 5.95
CA HIS A 210 -18.89 -18.13 5.22
C HIS A 210 -18.35 -18.25 3.79
N ALA A 211 -17.82 -19.40 3.44
CA ALA A 211 -17.59 -19.75 2.04
C ALA A 211 -18.93 -19.55 1.30
N PRO A 212 -18.96 -18.89 0.16
CA PRO A 212 -20.20 -18.70 -0.57
C PRO A 212 -20.79 -20.07 -0.93
N GLU A 213 -22.04 -20.32 -0.55
CA GLU A 213 -22.75 -21.56 -0.86
C GLU A 213 -23.01 -21.73 -2.37
N ALA A 214 -23.02 -20.61 -3.09
CA ALA A 214 -23.16 -20.62 -4.54
C ALA A 214 -21.82 -21.00 -5.21
N ARG A 215 -21.86 -21.85 -6.22
CA ARG A 215 -20.70 -22.19 -7.06
C ARG A 215 -20.14 -20.99 -7.86
N ILE A 216 -20.87 -19.87 -7.87
CA ILE A 216 -20.47 -18.58 -8.40
C ILE A 216 -20.74 -17.52 -7.33
N SER A 217 -19.88 -16.52 -7.25
CA SER A 217 -20.11 -15.37 -6.38
C SER A 217 -21.24 -14.52 -6.96
N LEU A 218 -22.35 -14.41 -6.23
CA LEU A 218 -23.41 -13.48 -6.57
C LEU A 218 -23.06 -12.10 -5.99
N ILE A 219 -23.27 -11.04 -6.80
CA ILE A 219 -23.19 -9.67 -6.28
C ILE A 219 -24.42 -9.44 -5.39
N SER A 220 -24.19 -8.95 -4.17
CA SER A 220 -25.30 -8.57 -3.27
C SER A 220 -25.90 -7.23 -3.71
N ASP A 221 -27.14 -6.98 -3.28
CA ASP A 221 -27.80 -5.67 -3.51
C ASP A 221 -26.97 -4.50 -2.97
N ALA A 222 -26.32 -4.68 -1.82
CA ALA A 222 -25.42 -3.70 -1.25
C ALA A 222 -24.19 -3.42 -2.16
N GLN A 223 -23.68 -4.43 -2.83
CA GLN A 223 -22.57 -4.29 -3.80
C GLN A 223 -23.04 -3.58 -5.07
N ILE A 224 -24.26 -3.90 -5.57
CA ILE A 224 -24.87 -3.20 -6.70
C ILE A 224 -25.04 -1.71 -6.35
N THR A 225 -25.63 -1.41 -5.22
CA THR A 225 -25.83 -0.02 -4.73
C THR A 225 -24.48 0.70 -4.55
N ALA A 226 -23.44 0.02 -4.06
CA ALA A 226 -22.11 0.59 -3.91
C ALA A 226 -21.48 0.96 -5.26
N VAL A 227 -21.61 0.11 -6.28
CA VAL A 227 -21.14 0.38 -7.63
C VAL A 227 -21.89 1.56 -8.24
N GLU A 228 -23.21 1.58 -8.16
CA GLU A 228 -24.07 2.66 -8.66
C GLU A 228 -23.75 4.00 -7.98
N THR A 229 -23.63 3.99 -6.66
CA THR A 229 -23.24 5.17 -5.87
C THR A 229 -21.87 5.68 -6.28
N ALA A 230 -20.89 4.77 -6.46
CA ALA A 230 -19.55 5.14 -6.93
C ALA A 230 -19.57 5.74 -8.33
N GLN A 231 -20.37 5.18 -9.24
CA GLN A 231 -20.53 5.71 -10.60
C GLN A 231 -21.19 7.10 -10.59
N LYS A 232 -22.23 7.28 -9.78
CA LYS A 232 -22.91 8.57 -9.61
C LYS A 232 -21.94 9.63 -9.07
N GLN A 233 -21.27 9.35 -7.97
CA GLN A 233 -20.27 10.26 -7.37
C GLN A 233 -19.09 10.55 -8.30
N SER A 234 -18.65 9.56 -9.11
CA SER A 234 -17.61 9.77 -10.10
C SER A 234 -18.05 10.73 -11.22
N ARG A 235 -19.33 10.66 -11.63
CA ARG A 235 -19.89 11.61 -12.62
C ARG A 235 -20.05 13.01 -12.03
N GLU A 236 -20.58 13.12 -10.81
CA GLU A 236 -20.80 14.39 -10.11
C GLU A 236 -19.47 15.07 -9.72
N ASN A 237 -18.47 14.28 -9.28
CA ASN A 237 -17.16 14.77 -8.89
C ASN A 237 -16.09 14.56 -9.97
N ASN A 238 -16.49 14.51 -11.25
CA ASN A 238 -15.56 14.30 -12.36
C ASN A 238 -14.59 15.50 -12.52
N THR A 239 -13.85 15.80 -11.44
CA THR A 239 -12.82 16.83 -11.43
C THR A 239 -11.62 16.48 -12.30
N LEU A 240 -11.54 15.23 -12.80
CA LEU A 240 -10.49 14.78 -13.69
C LEU A 240 -10.89 14.78 -15.17
N GLY A 241 -12.18 14.93 -15.51
CA GLY A 241 -12.68 14.83 -16.90
C GLY A 241 -12.44 13.47 -17.57
N VAL A 242 -11.87 12.51 -16.83
CA VAL A 242 -11.42 11.21 -17.34
C VAL A 242 -12.49 10.11 -17.23
N GLY A 243 -13.70 10.49 -16.84
CA GLY A 243 -14.77 9.53 -16.60
C GLY A 243 -14.50 8.64 -15.39
N PHE A 244 -14.93 7.38 -15.44
CA PHE A 244 -14.69 6.41 -14.38
C PHE A 244 -13.30 5.80 -14.54
N ALA A 245 -12.38 6.16 -13.65
CA ALA A 245 -10.97 5.79 -13.73
C ALA A 245 -10.76 4.26 -13.79
N ASN A 246 -9.79 3.81 -14.59
CA ASN A 246 -9.49 2.39 -14.77
C ASN A 246 -9.09 1.70 -13.45
N SER A 247 -8.46 2.43 -12.53
CA SER A 247 -8.20 1.92 -11.18
C SER A 247 -9.50 1.57 -10.43
N MET A 248 -10.55 2.38 -10.58
CA MET A 248 -11.85 2.08 -9.99
C MET A 248 -12.55 0.93 -10.70
N ARG A 249 -12.49 0.88 -12.04
CA ARG A 249 -13.05 -0.24 -12.83
C ARG A 249 -12.46 -1.57 -12.41
N ALA A 250 -11.14 -1.61 -12.25
CA ALA A 250 -10.43 -2.80 -11.76
C ALA A 250 -10.77 -3.12 -10.30
N MET A 251 -10.79 -2.12 -9.42
CA MET A 251 -11.04 -2.33 -7.99
C MET A 251 -12.44 -2.91 -7.73
N PHE A 252 -13.43 -2.51 -8.51
CA PHE A 252 -14.80 -3.04 -8.38
C PHE A 252 -14.99 -4.49 -8.89
N LEU A 253 -13.94 -5.15 -9.39
CA LEU A 253 -13.94 -6.62 -9.48
C LEU A 253 -13.91 -7.29 -8.09
N ASN A 254 -13.54 -6.55 -7.03
CA ASN A 254 -13.74 -6.89 -5.61
C ASN A 254 -14.57 -5.77 -4.95
N PRO A 255 -15.91 -5.77 -5.08
CA PRO A 255 -16.75 -4.65 -4.65
C PRO A 255 -16.70 -4.38 -3.14
N ALA A 256 -16.59 -5.42 -2.30
CA ALA A 256 -16.49 -5.27 -0.85
C ALA A 256 -15.20 -4.52 -0.48
N GLY A 257 -14.06 -4.96 -0.99
CA GLY A 257 -12.77 -4.32 -0.78
C GLY A 257 -12.72 -2.89 -1.34
N ALA A 258 -13.29 -2.67 -2.54
CA ALA A 258 -13.39 -1.34 -3.14
C ALA A 258 -14.20 -0.38 -2.27
N THR A 259 -15.33 -0.84 -1.74
CA THR A 259 -16.20 -0.04 -0.87
C THR A 259 -15.51 0.29 0.45
N ALA A 260 -14.89 -0.69 1.11
CA ALA A 260 -14.17 -0.49 2.36
C ALA A 260 -13.00 0.48 2.19
N TRP A 261 -12.20 0.34 1.13
CA TRP A 261 -11.12 1.26 0.79
C TRP A 261 -11.60 2.69 0.56
N ARG A 262 -12.70 2.83 -0.16
CA ARG A 262 -13.32 4.14 -0.42
C ARG A 262 -13.84 4.80 0.83
N ASN A 263 -14.52 4.05 1.71
CA ASN A 263 -15.04 4.56 2.98
C ASN A 263 -13.90 5.07 3.86
N TYR A 264 -12.81 4.31 3.98
CA TYR A 264 -11.61 4.75 4.68
C TYR A 264 -11.01 6.01 4.03
N GLY A 265 -10.85 6.01 2.71
CA GLY A 265 -10.31 7.16 1.98
C GLY A 265 -11.18 8.42 2.10
N ASN A 266 -12.51 8.29 2.12
CA ASN A 266 -13.41 9.42 2.35
C ASN A 266 -13.25 9.98 3.76
N ALA A 267 -13.30 9.11 4.78
CA ALA A 267 -13.13 9.53 6.17
C ALA A 267 -11.76 10.20 6.42
N SER A 268 -10.71 9.70 5.80
CA SER A 268 -9.36 10.30 5.89
C SER A 268 -9.27 11.68 5.22
N ARG A 269 -10.04 11.93 4.16
CA ARG A 269 -10.04 13.22 3.44
C ARG A 269 -10.82 14.33 4.15
N GLU A 270 -11.63 14.01 5.16
CA GLU A 270 -12.32 15.01 5.97
C GLU A 270 -11.35 15.86 6.81
N TYR A 271 -10.12 15.38 7.01
CA TYR A 271 -9.08 16.10 7.74
C TYR A 271 -8.19 16.87 6.76
N ALA A 272 -7.92 18.12 7.05
CA ALA A 272 -7.31 19.08 6.13
C ALA A 272 -6.19 19.92 6.77
N SER A 273 -5.50 19.40 7.81
CA SER A 273 -4.28 20.03 8.34
C SER A 273 -3.18 20.07 7.27
N VAL A 274 -3.21 19.11 6.35
CA VAL A 274 -2.47 19.13 5.09
C VAL A 274 -3.46 19.37 3.96
N ASP A 275 -3.28 20.46 3.21
CA ASP A 275 -4.17 20.84 2.12
C ASP A 275 -4.11 19.83 0.94
N ARG A 276 -5.12 19.92 0.07
CA ARG A 276 -5.24 19.00 -1.08
C ARG A 276 -4.06 19.11 -2.06
N PRO A 277 -3.58 20.26 -2.46
CA PRO A 277 -2.40 20.36 -3.33
C PRO A 277 -1.18 19.67 -2.74
N LEU A 278 -0.89 19.85 -1.46
CA LEU A 278 0.24 19.20 -0.81
C LEU A 278 0.06 17.68 -0.70
N LYS A 279 -1.16 17.20 -0.42
CA LYS A 279 -1.46 15.75 -0.48
C LYS A 279 -1.19 15.17 -1.87
N LEU A 280 -1.50 15.90 -2.94
CA LEU A 280 -1.19 15.50 -4.31
C LEU A 280 0.33 15.53 -4.60
N HIS A 281 1.07 16.50 -4.06
CA HIS A 281 2.55 16.55 -4.14
C HIS A 281 3.20 15.35 -3.47
N ILE A 282 2.76 15.01 -2.25
CA ILE A 282 3.21 13.80 -1.53
C ILE A 282 2.98 12.57 -2.40
N SER A 283 1.78 12.45 -2.96
CA SER A 283 1.37 11.35 -3.83
C SER A 283 2.22 11.26 -5.10
N PHE A 284 2.49 12.40 -5.72
CA PHE A 284 3.38 12.51 -6.87
C PHE A 284 4.80 12.04 -6.52
N ALA A 285 5.34 12.50 -5.39
CA ALA A 285 6.67 12.13 -4.93
C ALA A 285 6.80 10.62 -4.68
N VAL A 286 5.80 10.00 -4.04
CA VAL A 286 5.74 8.54 -3.84
C VAL A 286 5.68 7.81 -5.18
N SER A 287 4.85 8.30 -6.12
CA SER A 287 4.68 7.69 -7.44
C SER A 287 5.96 7.78 -8.29
N MET A 288 6.68 8.90 -8.20
CA MET A 288 7.98 9.06 -8.87
C MET A 288 9.04 8.11 -8.32
N VAL A 289 9.11 7.92 -6.99
CA VAL A 289 10.05 6.98 -6.37
C VAL A 289 9.74 5.53 -6.75
N ASN A 290 8.48 5.17 -6.79
CA ASN A 290 8.02 3.83 -7.18
C ASN A 290 8.06 3.61 -8.71
N GLY A 291 8.14 4.68 -9.50
CA GLY A 291 8.09 4.60 -10.96
C GLY A 291 6.69 4.33 -11.50
N CYS A 292 5.64 4.62 -10.72
CA CYS A 292 4.27 4.40 -11.15
C CYS A 292 3.81 5.46 -12.16
N ARG A 293 3.79 5.09 -13.45
CA ARG A 293 3.38 6.00 -14.52
C ARG A 293 1.91 6.41 -14.40
N TYR A 294 1.02 5.45 -14.18
CA TYR A 294 -0.41 5.69 -14.00
C TYR A 294 -0.67 6.74 -12.91
N CYS A 295 -0.15 6.50 -11.71
CA CYS A 295 -0.35 7.40 -10.59
C CYS A 295 0.30 8.77 -10.82
N THR A 296 1.49 8.82 -11.42
CA THR A 296 2.16 10.09 -11.74
C THR A 296 1.30 10.97 -12.64
N VAL A 297 0.73 10.42 -13.71
CA VAL A 297 -0.19 11.13 -14.60
C VAL A 297 -1.39 11.67 -13.83
N HIS A 298 -2.03 10.85 -13.03
CA HIS A 298 -3.20 11.26 -12.25
C HIS A 298 -2.91 12.37 -11.23
N GLN A 299 -1.73 12.34 -10.58
CA GLN A 299 -1.35 13.41 -9.66
C GLN A 299 -1.08 14.73 -10.39
N VAL A 300 -0.43 14.69 -11.54
CA VAL A 300 -0.20 15.87 -12.39
C VAL A 300 -1.53 16.50 -12.82
N VAL A 301 -2.47 15.69 -13.28
CA VAL A 301 -3.82 16.16 -13.63
C VAL A 301 -4.51 16.79 -12.42
N GLY A 302 -4.44 16.15 -11.25
CA GLY A 302 -5.01 16.66 -10.01
C GLY A 302 -4.41 18.00 -9.58
N LEU A 303 -3.09 18.13 -9.64
CA LEU A 303 -2.34 19.35 -9.31
C LEU A 303 -2.67 20.49 -10.30
N ARG A 304 -2.68 20.20 -11.59
CA ARG A 304 -3.03 21.18 -12.64
C ARG A 304 -4.43 21.76 -12.40
N ARG A 305 -5.38 20.90 -12.04
CA ARG A 305 -6.76 21.31 -11.74
C ARG A 305 -6.93 22.00 -10.39
N ALA A 306 -6.02 21.75 -9.46
CA ALA A 306 -5.92 22.51 -8.21
C ALA A 306 -5.27 23.89 -8.40
N GLY A 307 -4.94 24.29 -9.65
CA GLY A 307 -4.36 25.58 -9.98
C GLY A 307 -2.86 25.70 -9.75
N VAL A 308 -2.16 24.56 -9.59
CA VAL A 308 -0.70 24.56 -9.45
C VAL A 308 -0.06 24.97 -10.80
N ASP A 309 0.86 25.93 -10.72
CA ASP A 309 1.58 26.47 -11.88
C ASP A 309 2.32 25.38 -12.66
N PRO A 310 2.22 25.34 -14.00
CA PRO A 310 2.94 24.36 -14.83
C PRO A 310 4.46 24.37 -14.62
N ASN A 311 5.09 25.52 -14.37
CA ASN A 311 6.51 25.60 -14.10
C ASN A 311 6.87 24.90 -12.80
N LYS A 312 6.02 25.02 -11.77
CA LYS A 312 6.17 24.25 -10.52
C LYS A 312 6.05 22.76 -10.76
N LEU A 313 5.11 22.32 -11.60
CA LEU A 313 4.97 20.90 -11.97
C LEU A 313 6.21 20.38 -12.71
N MET A 314 6.79 21.18 -13.61
CA MET A 314 8.05 20.83 -14.26
C MET A 314 9.21 20.74 -13.28
N ALA A 315 9.35 21.70 -12.36
CA ALA A 315 10.39 21.69 -11.34
C ALA A 315 10.30 20.47 -10.41
N MET A 316 9.09 20.08 -9.99
CA MET A 316 8.86 18.89 -9.14
C MET A 316 9.40 17.58 -9.74
N LYS A 317 9.43 17.49 -11.08
CA LYS A 317 10.01 16.32 -11.76
C LYS A 317 11.54 16.40 -11.84
N LYS A 318 12.10 17.60 -11.76
CA LYS A 318 13.51 17.89 -11.99
C LYS A 318 14.31 18.05 -10.71
N ASP A 319 14.00 19.04 -9.86
CA ASP A 319 14.86 19.48 -8.76
C ASP A 319 14.16 20.04 -7.52
N ASP A 320 12.84 20.05 -7.49
CA ASP A 320 12.01 20.60 -6.39
C ASP A 320 12.26 22.11 -6.09
N SER A 321 12.97 22.82 -6.94
CA SER A 321 13.43 24.22 -6.69
C SER A 321 12.31 25.21 -6.38
N GLN A 322 11.06 24.88 -6.73
CA GLN A 322 9.89 25.73 -6.48
C GLN A 322 9.00 25.24 -5.32
N LEU A 323 9.44 24.23 -4.56
CA LEU A 323 8.74 23.82 -3.36
C LEU A 323 9.09 24.76 -2.19
N SER A 324 8.06 25.16 -1.44
CA SER A 324 8.27 25.85 -0.15
C SER A 324 8.95 24.91 0.86
N PRO A 325 9.60 25.43 1.90
CA PRO A 325 10.19 24.59 2.96
C PRO A 325 9.18 23.62 3.58
N ARG A 326 7.92 24.02 3.72
CA ARG A 326 6.82 23.19 4.22
C ARG A 326 6.54 22.02 3.27
N GLU A 327 6.39 22.29 1.98
CA GLU A 327 6.15 21.25 0.96
C GLU A 327 7.35 20.30 0.86
N LEU A 328 8.56 20.84 0.85
CA LEU A 328 9.79 20.07 0.77
C LEU A 328 9.93 19.09 1.94
N THR A 329 9.61 19.52 3.17
CA THR A 329 9.64 18.64 4.35
C THR A 329 8.73 17.42 4.17
N ALA A 330 7.50 17.60 3.67
CA ALA A 330 6.58 16.49 3.44
C ALA A 330 7.03 15.56 2.30
N VAL A 331 7.52 16.15 1.20
CA VAL A 331 7.98 15.42 0.02
C VAL A 331 9.25 14.60 0.32
N GLU A 332 10.22 15.17 1.03
CA GLU A 332 11.44 14.46 1.46
C GLU A 332 11.11 13.28 2.39
N TYR A 333 10.23 13.49 3.37
CA TYR A 333 9.77 12.43 4.24
C TYR A 333 9.12 11.30 3.43
N ALA A 334 8.20 11.65 2.52
CA ALA A 334 7.51 10.68 1.69
C ALA A 334 8.47 9.87 0.79
N ARG A 335 9.46 10.52 0.20
CA ARG A 335 10.50 9.87 -0.61
C ARG A 335 11.37 8.94 0.22
N LYS A 336 11.87 9.40 1.38
CA LYS A 336 12.66 8.59 2.30
C LYS A 336 11.90 7.34 2.70
N ARG A 337 10.66 7.52 3.14
CA ARG A 337 9.78 6.45 3.58
C ARG A 337 9.43 5.45 2.47
N THR A 338 9.32 5.92 1.24
CA THR A 338 9.02 5.08 0.08
C THR A 338 10.20 4.18 -0.28
N ARG A 339 11.42 4.75 -0.29
CA ARG A 339 12.66 4.01 -0.60
C ARG A 339 13.00 2.98 0.47
N ALA A 340 12.83 3.35 1.73
CA ALA A 340 13.21 2.50 2.85
C ALA A 340 12.14 2.61 3.96
N PRO A 341 11.09 1.78 3.93
CA PRO A 341 9.97 1.86 4.87
C PRO A 341 10.35 1.81 6.35
N ASN A 342 11.47 1.18 6.70
CA ASN A 342 11.93 1.04 8.08
C ASN A 342 12.98 2.09 8.50
N SER A 343 13.29 3.07 7.63
CA SER A 343 14.32 4.09 7.88
C SER A 343 13.81 5.33 8.61
N THR A 344 12.52 5.41 8.91
CA THR A 344 11.95 6.57 9.61
C THR A 344 12.40 6.57 11.07
N THR A 345 13.06 7.66 11.47
CA THR A 345 13.50 7.90 12.85
C THR A 345 12.51 8.78 13.61
N ASP A 346 12.69 8.88 14.93
CA ASP A 346 11.90 9.82 15.75
C ASP A 346 12.16 11.26 15.31
N ALA A 347 13.39 11.60 14.93
CA ALA A 347 13.74 12.92 14.41
C ALA A 347 12.99 13.27 13.11
N ASP A 348 12.83 12.32 12.19
CA ASP A 348 12.05 12.53 10.96
C ASP A 348 10.58 12.85 11.29
N TYR A 349 9.99 12.12 12.23
CA TYR A 349 8.61 12.34 12.63
C TYR A 349 8.46 13.64 13.43
N GLN A 350 9.42 13.95 14.31
CA GLN A 350 9.43 15.20 15.05
C GLN A 350 9.49 16.41 14.11
N LYS A 351 10.33 16.37 13.05
CA LYS A 351 10.37 17.40 12.01
C LYS A 351 9.01 17.62 11.34
N LEU A 352 8.25 16.52 11.08
CA LEU A 352 6.88 16.65 10.57
C LEU A 352 5.97 17.35 11.58
N LYS A 353 6.04 16.99 12.86
CA LYS A 353 5.22 17.61 13.92
C LYS A 353 5.51 19.11 14.06
N GLU A 354 6.77 19.52 13.98
CA GLU A 354 7.17 20.93 14.02
C GLU A 354 6.56 21.75 12.87
N VAL A 355 6.49 21.15 11.67
CA VAL A 355 6.01 21.86 10.47
C VAL A 355 4.49 21.77 10.30
N PHE A 356 3.87 20.66 10.69
CA PHE A 356 2.46 20.34 10.38
C PHE A 356 1.56 20.17 11.60
N GLY A 357 2.12 20.21 12.81
CA GLY A 357 1.41 19.82 14.03
C GLY A 357 1.21 18.28 14.07
N GLU A 358 0.65 17.79 15.15
CA GLU A 358 0.46 16.33 15.35
C GLU A 358 -0.47 15.72 14.31
N GLN A 359 -1.63 16.33 14.09
CA GLN A 359 -2.60 15.85 13.10
C GLN A 359 -2.04 15.90 11.68
N GLY A 360 -1.38 17.00 11.29
CA GLY A 360 -0.80 17.13 9.95
C GLY A 360 0.35 16.15 9.72
N ALA A 361 1.17 15.85 10.72
CA ALA A 361 2.20 14.81 10.64
C ALA A 361 1.59 13.43 10.38
N LEU A 362 0.50 13.08 11.08
CA LEU A 362 -0.25 11.87 10.85
C LEU A 362 -0.83 11.82 9.41
N GLU A 363 -1.39 12.93 8.92
CA GLU A 363 -1.92 13.01 7.55
C GLU A 363 -0.84 12.80 6.48
N VAL A 364 0.39 13.31 6.68
CA VAL A 364 1.53 13.04 5.78
C VAL A 364 1.88 11.56 5.76
N VAL A 365 1.90 10.89 6.92
CA VAL A 365 2.15 9.44 7.03
C VAL A 365 1.06 8.66 6.30
N MET A 366 -0.21 8.98 6.56
CA MET A 366 -1.35 8.32 5.93
C MET A 366 -1.31 8.46 4.41
N GLN A 367 -1.04 9.66 3.90
CA GLN A 367 -0.98 9.93 2.47
C GLN A 367 0.18 9.19 1.79
N THR A 368 1.34 9.12 2.44
CA THR A 368 2.50 8.36 1.96
C THR A 368 2.16 6.87 1.85
N ALA A 369 1.54 6.29 2.88
CA ALA A 369 1.12 4.90 2.90
C ALA A 369 0.01 4.60 1.88
N ASN A 370 -0.94 5.53 1.69
CA ASN A 370 -2.00 5.43 0.70
C ASN A 370 -1.43 5.27 -0.72
N PHE A 371 -0.40 6.04 -1.07
CA PHE A 371 0.20 5.92 -2.39
C PHE A 371 1.14 4.73 -2.54
N ALA A 372 1.65 4.18 -1.45
CA ALA A 372 2.28 2.86 -1.50
C ALA A 372 1.27 1.74 -1.85
N TYR A 373 0.01 1.87 -1.39
CA TYR A 373 -1.10 1.01 -1.82
C TYR A 373 -1.43 1.23 -3.30
N MET A 374 -1.76 2.47 -3.69
CA MET A 374 -2.26 2.78 -5.02
C MET A 374 -1.26 2.44 -6.14
N ASN A 375 0.03 2.75 -5.94
CA ASN A 375 1.04 2.42 -6.94
C ASN A 375 1.16 0.91 -7.18
N ARG A 376 1.09 0.09 -6.13
CA ARG A 376 1.12 -1.36 -6.26
C ARG A 376 -0.13 -1.90 -6.94
N PHE A 377 -1.28 -1.33 -6.61
CA PHE A 377 -2.54 -1.72 -7.22
C PHE A 377 -2.52 -1.47 -8.74
N THR A 378 -2.18 -0.26 -9.15
CA THR A 378 -2.22 0.13 -10.57
C THR A 378 -1.11 -0.54 -11.40
N ASP A 379 0.10 -0.65 -10.87
CA ASP A 379 1.22 -1.25 -11.60
C ASP A 379 1.21 -2.78 -11.52
N GLY A 380 0.76 -3.36 -10.40
CA GLY A 380 0.57 -4.82 -10.28
C GLY A 380 -0.40 -5.38 -11.31
N LEU A 381 -1.43 -4.59 -11.62
CA LEU A 381 -2.42 -4.89 -12.66
C LEU A 381 -2.09 -4.27 -14.03
N ARG A 382 -1.01 -3.49 -14.13
CA ARG A 382 -0.57 -2.76 -15.34
C ARG A 382 -1.68 -1.95 -15.99
N LEU A 383 -2.44 -1.21 -15.18
CA LEU A 383 -3.56 -0.44 -15.66
C LEU A 383 -3.09 0.69 -16.60
N PRO A 384 -3.72 0.85 -17.78
CA PRO A 384 -3.44 1.97 -18.66
C PRO A 384 -3.97 3.28 -18.07
N SER A 385 -3.24 4.39 -18.26
CA SER A 385 -3.76 5.72 -17.97
C SER A 385 -4.86 6.08 -18.97
N GLU A 386 -5.80 6.91 -18.55
CA GLU A 386 -6.86 7.44 -19.41
C GLU A 386 -6.30 8.50 -20.37
N ASP A 387 -6.79 8.50 -21.62
CA ASP A 387 -6.28 9.34 -22.70
C ASP A 387 -6.25 10.83 -22.34
N GLU A 388 -7.30 11.33 -21.67
CA GLU A 388 -7.35 12.72 -21.23
C GLU A 388 -6.25 13.03 -20.19
N GLY A 389 -5.95 12.08 -19.31
CA GLY A 389 -4.85 12.22 -18.35
C GLY A 389 -3.50 12.28 -19.04
N VAL A 390 -3.29 11.41 -20.04
CA VAL A 390 -2.07 11.38 -20.87
C VAL A 390 -1.89 12.70 -21.61
N LYS A 391 -2.96 13.23 -22.23
CA LYS A 391 -2.95 14.52 -22.92
C LYS A 391 -2.51 15.66 -22.00
N ILE A 392 -3.14 15.81 -20.83
CA ILE A 392 -2.77 16.85 -19.84
C ILE A 392 -1.31 16.69 -19.39
N TYR A 393 -0.84 15.46 -19.21
CA TYR A 393 0.53 15.18 -18.83
C TYR A 393 1.52 15.63 -19.92
N GLN A 394 1.22 15.32 -21.19
CA GLN A 394 2.04 15.71 -22.34
C GLN A 394 2.02 17.22 -22.62
N GLU A 395 0.92 17.90 -22.34
CA GLU A 395 0.85 19.37 -22.40
C GLU A 395 1.86 20.06 -21.46
N ILE A 396 2.15 19.43 -20.31
CA ILE A 396 3.08 19.97 -19.31
C ILE A 396 4.54 19.55 -19.59
N TYR A 397 4.75 18.27 -19.91
CA TYR A 397 6.10 17.69 -19.99
C TYR A 397 6.60 17.45 -21.42
N GLY A 398 5.79 17.81 -22.43
CA GLY A 398 6.11 17.66 -23.85
C GLY A 398 5.55 16.37 -24.46
N GLU A 399 5.35 16.40 -25.77
CA GLU A 399 4.93 15.25 -26.55
C GLU A 399 5.91 14.08 -26.39
N GLY A 400 5.39 12.84 -26.33
CA GLY A 400 6.19 11.62 -26.11
C GLY A 400 6.71 11.45 -24.68
N SER A 401 6.45 12.39 -23.76
CA SER A 401 6.90 12.31 -22.37
C SER A 401 6.23 11.18 -21.58
N TYR A 402 5.03 10.77 -21.96
CA TYR A 402 4.33 9.64 -21.38
C TYR A 402 4.93 8.31 -21.84
N GLU A 403 5.19 8.15 -23.10
CA GLU A 403 5.77 6.95 -23.71
C GLU A 403 7.21 6.74 -23.23
N SER A 404 7.97 7.84 -23.14
CA SER A 404 9.35 7.84 -22.66
C SER A 404 9.47 7.77 -21.14
N TYR A 405 8.38 7.75 -20.40
CA TYR A 405 8.38 7.60 -18.94
C TYR A 405 9.02 6.24 -18.58
N ARG A 406 10.30 6.31 -18.26
CA ARG A 406 11.06 5.12 -17.85
C ARG A 406 11.02 5.00 -16.35
N VAL A 407 10.57 3.85 -15.89
CA VAL A 407 10.82 3.43 -14.53
C VAL A 407 12.32 3.27 -14.35
N LYS A 408 12.94 4.06 -13.48
CA LYS A 408 14.33 3.80 -13.10
C LYS A 408 14.34 2.43 -12.40
N ARG A 409 14.80 1.42 -13.11
CA ARG A 409 15.01 0.06 -12.61
C ARG A 409 16.21 0.02 -11.69
#